data_ccd350596ae2c8cfdc581a176b74bf42
#
_entry.id   ccd350596ae2c8cfdc581a176b74bf42
#
_cell.length_a   1.000
_cell.length_b   1.000
_cell.length_c   1.000
_cell.angle_alpha   90.00
_cell.angle_beta   90.00
_cell.angle_gamma   90.00
#
_symmetry.space_group_name_H-M   'P 1'
#
loop_
_entity.id
_entity.type
_entity.pdbx_description
1 polymer ?
#
loop_
_entity_poly.entity_id
_entity_poly.type
_entity_poly.pdbx_seq_one_letter_code
_entity_poly.pdbx_strand_id
1 'polypeptide(L)'
;MIKMIVTDIDGTLLPEATPEPAPEVTEVIRRLLDLGVRVVLASGRPYSSLRNLFPELRDRLTFLCSNGSVVMEGERPIQAVPIGNEEETRRVLDFARSRGEAWHMDSWSKSYTETSDQEYVDLVRGVGVDIERVENVEALGVPLTKLSIVYRDGPDAHLQDEDLNVFKESFSVAPAGLVFMDFNRKNVDKGSAVAELCKTYGIGQEEYMVFGDAMNDLPMLAPAMNSWCSVRSVDALKEACAHVFAPPEEGGVRKILEALADEMQ
;
A
#
# COMPACT_ATOMS: atom_id res chain seq x y z
N MET A 1 23.12 -13.07 1.50
CA MET A 1 23.21 -11.74 0.83
C MET A 1 21.80 -11.25 0.53
N ILE A 2 21.47 -10.01 0.83
CA ILE A 2 20.14 -9.45 0.59
C ILE A 2 19.90 -9.29 -0.91
N LYS A 3 18.76 -9.78 -1.39
CA LYS A 3 18.33 -9.74 -2.80
C LYS A 3 17.11 -8.86 -3.01
N MET A 4 16.34 -8.60 -1.95
CA MET A 4 15.14 -7.78 -2.02
C MET A 4 14.99 -6.91 -0.77
N ILE A 5 14.61 -5.65 -0.99
CA ILE A 5 14.16 -4.71 0.03
C ILE A 5 12.68 -4.48 -0.17
N VAL A 6 11.89 -4.60 0.89
CA VAL A 6 10.48 -4.22 0.92
C VAL A 6 10.32 -3.11 1.95
N THR A 7 9.80 -1.96 1.55
CA THR A 7 9.60 -0.85 2.48
C THR A 7 8.21 -0.27 2.33
N ASP A 8 7.54 -0.06 3.46
CA ASP A 8 6.43 0.88 3.49
C ASP A 8 6.93 2.29 3.19
N ILE A 9 6.00 3.20 2.84
CA ILE A 9 6.31 4.56 2.39
C ILE A 9 6.09 5.56 3.51
N ASP A 10 4.83 5.78 3.89
CA ASP A 10 4.41 6.85 4.78
C ASP A 10 4.73 6.49 6.23
N GLY A 11 5.51 7.33 6.92
CA GLY A 11 5.98 7.04 8.28
C GLY A 11 7.16 6.07 8.36
N THR A 12 7.54 5.43 7.24
CA THR A 12 8.64 4.47 7.14
C THR A 12 9.80 4.99 6.29
N LEU A 13 9.68 4.95 4.97
CA LEU A 13 10.73 5.45 4.04
C LEU A 13 10.71 6.97 3.97
N LEU A 14 9.51 7.55 3.95
CA LEU A 14 9.26 8.98 3.85
C LEU A 14 8.40 9.48 5.03
N PRO A 15 8.55 10.75 5.44
CA PRO A 15 7.58 11.38 6.32
C PRO A 15 6.17 11.31 5.73
N GLU A 16 5.16 11.31 6.60
CA GLU A 16 3.75 11.31 6.22
C GLU A 16 3.42 12.37 5.16
N ALA A 17 2.62 11.98 4.17
CA ALA A 17 2.14 12.87 3.11
C ALA A 17 3.24 13.63 2.34
N THR A 18 4.45 13.10 2.29
CA THR A 18 5.55 13.69 1.52
C THR A 18 5.28 13.53 0.02
N PRO A 19 5.22 14.63 -0.76
CA PRO A 19 4.92 14.56 -2.20
C PRO A 19 6.12 14.07 -3.02
N GLU A 20 7.34 14.38 -2.58
CA GLU A 20 8.58 14.02 -3.27
C GLU A 20 9.62 13.53 -2.26
N PRO A 21 10.31 12.41 -2.53
CA PRO A 21 11.40 11.94 -1.69
C PRO A 21 12.61 12.87 -1.77
N ALA A 22 13.35 12.96 -0.67
CA ALA A 22 14.64 13.65 -0.66
C ALA A 22 15.61 12.98 -1.66
N PRO A 23 16.49 13.77 -2.33
CA PRO A 23 17.44 13.22 -3.32
C PRO A 23 18.29 12.06 -2.81
N GLU A 24 18.67 12.09 -1.52
CA GLU A 24 19.46 11.04 -0.88
C GLU A 24 18.71 9.70 -0.79
N VAL A 25 17.38 9.75 -0.61
CA VAL A 25 16.53 8.53 -0.64
C VAL A 25 16.51 7.94 -2.04
N THR A 26 16.33 8.77 -3.06
CA THR A 26 16.36 8.35 -4.46
C THR A 26 17.72 7.75 -4.83
N GLU A 27 18.81 8.37 -4.37
CA GLU A 27 20.17 7.91 -4.65
C GLU A 27 20.47 6.55 -4.02
N VAL A 28 20.13 6.33 -2.76
CA VAL A 28 20.38 5.02 -2.13
C VAL A 28 19.56 3.90 -2.80
N ILE A 29 18.32 4.18 -3.20
CA ILE A 29 17.50 3.22 -3.95
C ILE A 29 18.16 2.90 -5.29
N ARG A 30 18.66 3.92 -6.03
CA ARG A 30 19.37 3.72 -7.29
C ARG A 30 20.60 2.81 -7.11
N ARG A 31 21.42 3.08 -6.09
CA ARG A 31 22.62 2.27 -5.78
C ARG A 31 22.24 0.79 -5.54
N LEU A 32 21.20 0.53 -4.74
CA LEU A 32 20.74 -0.85 -4.48
C LEU A 32 20.26 -1.55 -5.76
N LEU A 33 19.50 -0.84 -6.59
CA LEU A 33 19.07 -1.36 -7.89
C LEU A 33 20.26 -1.67 -8.82
N ASP A 34 21.32 -0.83 -8.81
CA ASP A 34 22.53 -1.03 -9.59
C ASP A 34 23.36 -2.22 -9.07
N LEU A 35 23.28 -2.53 -7.80
CA LEU A 35 23.87 -3.73 -7.17
C LEU A 35 23.01 -5.00 -7.39
N GLY A 36 21.91 -4.89 -8.12
CA GLY A 36 21.03 -6.01 -8.44
C GLY A 36 20.02 -6.36 -7.34
N VAL A 37 19.87 -5.51 -6.32
CA VAL A 37 18.86 -5.68 -5.28
C VAL A 37 17.52 -5.22 -5.82
N ARG A 38 16.49 -6.03 -5.66
CA ARG A 38 15.11 -5.66 -6.00
C ARG A 38 14.53 -4.76 -4.91
N VAL A 39 13.97 -3.61 -5.28
CA VAL A 39 13.33 -2.70 -4.33
C VAL A 39 11.83 -2.68 -4.56
N VAL A 40 11.08 -2.99 -3.50
CA VAL A 40 9.62 -3.06 -3.47
C VAL A 40 9.09 -1.95 -2.57
N LEU A 41 8.29 -1.05 -3.13
CA LEU A 41 7.57 0.00 -2.41
C LEU A 41 6.17 -0.52 -2.06
N ALA A 42 5.89 -0.73 -0.77
CA ALA A 42 4.65 -1.36 -0.29
C ALA A 42 3.76 -0.33 0.41
N SER A 43 2.54 -0.10 -0.06
CA SER A 43 1.66 0.91 0.50
C SER A 43 0.17 0.55 0.39
N GLY A 44 -0.67 1.18 1.22
CA GLY A 44 -2.12 1.22 1.04
C GLY A 44 -2.58 2.11 -0.11
N ARG A 45 -1.70 2.96 -0.64
CA ARG A 45 -1.99 3.85 -1.76
C ARG A 45 -2.17 3.05 -3.06
N PRO A 46 -3.01 3.54 -4.02
CA PRO A 46 -3.09 2.97 -5.36
C PRO A 46 -1.81 3.26 -6.17
N TYR A 47 -1.58 2.45 -7.22
CA TYR A 47 -0.41 2.59 -8.09
C TYR A 47 -0.27 3.99 -8.71
N SER A 48 -1.38 4.62 -9.09
CA SER A 48 -1.38 5.96 -9.67
C SER A 48 -0.74 7.02 -8.78
N SER A 49 -0.82 6.86 -7.45
CA SER A 49 -0.15 7.73 -6.47
C SER A 49 1.33 7.36 -6.32
N LEU A 50 1.65 6.06 -6.18
CA LEU A 50 3.02 5.62 -5.92
C LEU A 50 3.99 5.82 -7.09
N ARG A 51 3.53 5.62 -8.32
CA ARG A 51 4.38 5.70 -9.53
C ARG A 51 5.05 7.05 -9.73
N ASN A 52 4.53 8.10 -9.10
CA ASN A 52 5.04 9.46 -9.24
C ASN A 52 6.09 9.83 -8.19
N LEU A 53 6.28 9.00 -7.15
CA LEU A 53 7.27 9.28 -6.09
C LEU A 53 8.71 9.20 -6.60
N PHE A 54 9.00 8.23 -7.47
CA PHE A 54 10.35 8.01 -8.02
C PHE A 54 10.30 7.91 -9.55
N PRO A 55 9.98 8.99 -10.27
CA PRO A 55 9.71 8.93 -11.70
C PRO A 55 10.89 8.41 -12.53
N GLU A 56 12.12 8.73 -12.14
CA GLU A 56 13.34 8.28 -12.82
C GLU A 56 13.75 6.82 -12.53
N LEU A 57 13.18 6.20 -11.50
CA LEU A 57 13.43 4.80 -11.12
C LEU A 57 12.22 3.90 -11.37
N ARG A 58 11.10 4.47 -11.84
CA ARG A 58 9.80 3.81 -11.97
C ARG A 58 9.91 2.43 -12.63
N ASP A 59 10.58 2.36 -13.77
CA ASP A 59 10.66 1.14 -14.58
C ASP A 59 11.52 0.02 -13.93
N ARG A 60 12.26 0.36 -12.88
CA ARG A 60 13.14 -0.54 -12.15
C ARG A 60 12.56 -0.98 -10.80
N LEU A 61 11.52 -0.30 -10.32
CA LEU A 61 10.88 -0.54 -9.04
C LEU A 61 9.76 -1.57 -9.14
N THR A 62 9.52 -2.27 -8.06
CA THR A 62 8.29 -3.04 -7.85
C THR A 62 7.38 -2.26 -6.88
N PHE A 63 6.10 -2.13 -7.23
CA PHE A 63 5.11 -1.42 -6.41
C PHE A 63 4.08 -2.43 -5.91
N LEU A 64 3.95 -2.54 -4.61
CA LEU A 64 2.91 -3.28 -3.92
C LEU A 64 1.88 -2.27 -3.43
N CYS A 65 0.76 -2.18 -4.12
CA CYS A 65 -0.25 -1.14 -3.97
C CYS A 65 -1.53 -1.67 -3.34
N SER A 66 -2.37 -0.76 -2.82
CA SER A 66 -3.69 -1.08 -2.25
C SER A 66 -3.61 -2.25 -1.25
N ASN A 67 -2.64 -2.18 -0.32
CA ASN A 67 -2.35 -3.21 0.70
C ASN A 67 -2.10 -4.63 0.13
N GLY A 68 -1.51 -4.75 -1.07
CA GLY A 68 -1.18 -6.05 -1.67
C GLY A 68 -2.17 -6.53 -2.72
N SER A 69 -3.28 -5.83 -2.93
CA SER A 69 -4.24 -6.21 -3.98
C SER A 69 -3.67 -6.02 -5.39
N VAL A 70 -2.72 -5.11 -5.57
CA VAL A 70 -2.07 -4.82 -6.86
C VAL A 70 -0.55 -4.87 -6.69
N VAL A 71 0.13 -5.58 -7.58
CA VAL A 71 1.59 -5.58 -7.69
C VAL A 71 1.99 -5.24 -9.11
N MET A 72 2.86 -4.22 -9.25
CA MET A 72 3.37 -3.71 -10.53
C MET A 72 4.89 -3.86 -10.58
N GLU A 73 5.43 -4.31 -11.70
CA GLU A 73 6.86 -4.13 -12.05
C GLU A 73 6.97 -2.99 -13.05
N GLY A 74 7.51 -1.87 -12.60
CA GLY A 74 7.42 -0.65 -13.39
C GLY A 74 5.96 -0.33 -13.73
N GLU A 75 5.64 -0.29 -15.01
CA GLU A 75 4.26 -0.05 -15.50
C GLU A 75 3.50 -1.35 -15.84
N ARG A 76 4.10 -2.52 -15.64
CA ARG A 76 3.49 -3.82 -15.96
C ARG A 76 2.80 -4.42 -14.73
N PRO A 77 1.48 -4.65 -14.76
CA PRO A 77 0.81 -5.37 -13.69
C PRO A 77 1.25 -6.85 -13.70
N ILE A 78 1.71 -7.34 -12.56
CA ILE A 78 2.03 -8.76 -12.35
C ILE A 78 1.03 -9.45 -11.45
N GLN A 79 0.27 -8.66 -10.66
CA GLN A 79 -0.85 -9.12 -9.87
C GLN A 79 -1.91 -8.03 -9.79
N ALA A 80 -3.17 -8.42 -9.96
CA ALA A 80 -4.34 -7.60 -9.61
C ALA A 80 -5.42 -8.53 -9.07
N VAL A 81 -5.58 -8.56 -7.75
CA VAL A 81 -6.55 -9.42 -7.07
C VAL A 81 -7.86 -8.67 -6.95
N PRO A 82 -8.94 -9.13 -7.60
CA PRO A 82 -10.26 -8.52 -7.45
C PRO A 82 -10.71 -8.51 -6.00
N ILE A 83 -11.42 -7.45 -5.60
CA ILE A 83 -11.95 -7.31 -4.23
C ILE A 83 -12.87 -8.48 -3.84
N GLY A 84 -13.56 -9.06 -4.81
CA GLY A 84 -14.43 -10.23 -4.64
C GLY A 84 -14.82 -10.83 -5.99
N ASN A 85 -15.69 -11.83 -5.96
CA ASN A 85 -16.42 -12.28 -7.15
C ASN A 85 -17.47 -11.21 -7.56
N GLU A 86 -18.21 -11.43 -8.66
CA GLU A 86 -19.19 -10.45 -9.15
C GLU A 86 -20.28 -10.11 -8.10
N GLU A 87 -20.76 -11.10 -7.37
CA GLU A 87 -21.80 -10.90 -6.34
C GLU A 87 -21.25 -10.10 -5.15
N GLU A 88 -20.07 -10.45 -4.66
CA GLU A 88 -19.39 -9.74 -3.57
C GLU A 88 -19.06 -8.30 -3.97
N THR A 89 -18.56 -8.09 -5.19
CA THR A 89 -18.26 -6.75 -5.74
C THR A 89 -19.53 -5.91 -5.82
N ARG A 90 -20.63 -6.49 -6.33
CA ARG A 90 -21.92 -5.80 -6.40
C ARG A 90 -22.44 -5.43 -5.02
N ARG A 91 -22.38 -6.36 -4.04
CA ARG A 91 -22.82 -6.08 -2.67
C ARG A 91 -22.07 -4.90 -2.05
N VAL A 92 -20.76 -4.83 -2.21
CA VAL A 92 -19.96 -3.74 -1.63
C VAL A 92 -20.19 -2.42 -2.36
N LEU A 93 -20.43 -2.43 -3.66
CA LEU A 93 -20.81 -1.24 -4.43
C LEU A 93 -22.22 -0.73 -4.07
N ASP A 94 -23.19 -1.63 -3.93
CA ASP A 94 -24.55 -1.27 -3.52
C ASP A 94 -24.56 -0.67 -2.10
N PHE A 95 -23.72 -1.20 -1.22
CA PHE A 95 -23.50 -0.62 0.10
C PHE A 95 -22.93 0.80 -0.01
N ALA A 96 -21.85 1.01 -0.77
CA ALA A 96 -21.26 2.33 -0.97
C ALA A 96 -22.25 3.34 -1.55
N ARG A 97 -23.05 2.94 -2.55
CA ARG A 97 -24.12 3.75 -3.16
C ARG A 97 -25.21 4.11 -2.16
N SER A 98 -25.55 3.19 -1.25
CA SER A 98 -26.65 3.40 -0.26
C SER A 98 -26.27 4.34 0.89
N ARG A 99 -24.98 4.55 1.16
CA ARG A 99 -24.49 5.36 2.28
C ARG A 99 -24.71 6.86 2.07
N GLY A 100 -24.75 7.31 0.83
CA GLY A 100 -24.77 8.74 0.49
C GLY A 100 -23.45 9.46 0.68
N GLU A 101 -22.41 8.74 1.14
CA GLU A 101 -21.04 9.21 1.25
C GLU A 101 -20.33 9.13 -0.10
N ALA A 102 -19.28 9.92 -0.28
CA ALA A 102 -18.43 9.79 -1.46
C ALA A 102 -17.49 8.57 -1.33
N TRP A 103 -17.23 7.92 -2.45
CA TRP A 103 -16.43 6.70 -2.50
C TRP A 103 -15.70 6.55 -3.83
N HIS A 104 -14.69 5.71 -3.87
CA HIS A 104 -14.06 5.26 -5.11
C HIS A 104 -13.65 3.79 -5.03
N MET A 105 -13.56 3.17 -6.20
CA MET A 105 -13.00 1.84 -6.41
C MET A 105 -11.65 1.96 -7.10
N ASP A 106 -10.63 1.31 -6.54
CA ASP A 106 -9.33 1.17 -7.19
C ASP A 106 -9.35 0.03 -8.20
N SER A 107 -8.61 0.21 -9.29
CA SER A 107 -8.13 -0.84 -10.16
C SER A 107 -6.59 -0.84 -10.17
N TRP A 108 -5.97 -1.66 -11.03
CA TRP A 108 -4.52 -1.70 -11.12
C TRP A 108 -3.90 -0.38 -11.66
N SER A 109 -4.65 0.44 -12.39
CA SER A 109 -4.11 1.65 -13.05
C SER A 109 -4.70 2.96 -12.56
N LYS A 110 -5.99 2.96 -12.23
CA LYS A 110 -6.78 4.13 -11.85
C LYS A 110 -7.76 3.81 -10.74
N SER A 111 -8.29 4.86 -10.14
CA SER A 111 -9.46 4.80 -9.27
C SER A 111 -10.69 5.33 -10.03
N TYR A 112 -11.86 4.79 -9.74
CA TYR A 112 -13.12 5.13 -10.40
C TYR A 112 -14.19 5.46 -9.37
N THR A 113 -15.03 6.45 -9.67
CA THR A 113 -16.14 6.84 -8.81
C THR A 113 -17.40 7.17 -9.61
N GLU A 114 -18.56 6.92 -9.02
CA GLU A 114 -19.88 7.37 -9.52
C GLU A 114 -20.35 8.64 -8.81
N THR A 115 -19.62 9.12 -7.79
CA THR A 115 -20.03 10.30 -7.02
C THR A 115 -20.03 11.57 -7.87
N SER A 116 -21.01 12.43 -7.65
CA SER A 116 -21.06 13.79 -8.20
C SER A 116 -20.34 14.82 -7.34
N ASP A 117 -19.84 14.44 -6.16
CA ASP A 117 -19.11 15.30 -5.23
C ASP A 117 -17.75 15.71 -5.82
N GLN A 118 -17.68 16.94 -6.33
CA GLN A 118 -16.45 17.47 -6.94
C GLN A 118 -15.38 17.76 -5.90
N GLU A 119 -15.77 18.19 -4.71
CA GLU A 119 -14.83 18.46 -3.61
C GLU A 119 -14.08 17.19 -3.22
N TYR A 120 -14.80 16.06 -3.17
CA TYR A 120 -14.20 14.76 -2.93
C TYR A 120 -13.22 14.35 -4.04
N VAL A 121 -13.61 14.49 -5.30
CA VAL A 121 -12.75 14.16 -6.44
C VAL A 121 -11.46 15.01 -6.42
N ASP A 122 -11.57 16.28 -6.07
CA ASP A 122 -10.43 17.19 -5.98
C ASP A 122 -9.53 16.86 -4.78
N LEU A 123 -10.13 16.46 -3.64
CA LEU A 123 -9.39 15.95 -2.47
C LEU A 123 -8.55 14.72 -2.84
N VAL A 124 -9.15 13.73 -3.49
CA VAL A 124 -8.48 12.47 -3.87
C VAL A 124 -7.37 12.73 -4.90
N ARG A 125 -7.61 13.62 -5.88
CA ARG A 125 -6.57 14.06 -6.82
C ARG A 125 -5.43 14.81 -6.14
N GLY A 126 -5.75 15.62 -5.12
CA GLY A 126 -4.77 16.38 -4.35
C GLY A 126 -3.74 15.50 -3.62
N VAL A 127 -4.09 14.26 -3.31
CA VAL A 127 -3.16 13.27 -2.73
C VAL A 127 -2.54 12.36 -3.80
N GLY A 128 -2.60 12.75 -5.07
CA GLY A 128 -1.90 12.09 -6.18
C GLY A 128 -2.62 10.89 -6.78
N VAL A 129 -3.88 10.65 -6.45
CA VAL A 129 -4.66 9.54 -7.02
C VAL A 129 -5.28 9.94 -8.36
N ASP A 130 -5.05 9.15 -9.40
CA ASP A 130 -5.69 9.31 -10.70
C ASP A 130 -7.12 8.74 -10.64
N ILE A 131 -8.09 9.62 -10.35
CA ILE A 131 -9.49 9.26 -10.20
C ILE A 131 -10.32 9.77 -11.38
N GLU A 132 -11.14 8.88 -11.93
CA GLU A 132 -12.04 9.12 -13.05
C GLU A 132 -13.51 8.94 -12.62
N ARG A 133 -14.36 9.91 -12.98
CA ARG A 133 -15.80 9.77 -12.76
C ARG A 133 -16.41 9.00 -13.93
N VAL A 134 -17.22 7.98 -13.59
CA VAL A 134 -17.92 7.13 -14.54
C VAL A 134 -19.39 7.00 -14.17
N GLU A 135 -20.23 6.59 -15.11
CA GLU A 135 -21.67 6.38 -14.85
C GLU A 135 -21.92 5.06 -14.13
N ASN A 136 -21.11 4.02 -14.42
CA ASN A 136 -21.23 2.70 -13.81
C ASN A 136 -19.84 2.03 -13.76
N VAL A 137 -19.33 1.84 -12.55
CA VAL A 137 -18.03 1.23 -12.30
C VAL A 137 -17.99 -0.26 -12.73
N GLU A 138 -19.10 -0.99 -12.57
CA GLU A 138 -19.19 -2.41 -12.96
C GLU A 138 -19.11 -2.60 -14.49
N ALA A 139 -19.54 -1.60 -15.27
CA ALA A 139 -19.51 -1.66 -16.74
C ALA A 139 -18.09 -1.51 -17.33
N LEU A 140 -17.10 -1.15 -16.53
CA LEU A 140 -15.72 -0.94 -17.01
C LEU A 140 -15.01 -2.24 -17.44
N GLY A 141 -15.42 -3.39 -16.91
CA GLY A 141 -14.83 -4.67 -17.23
C GLY A 141 -13.36 -4.81 -16.77
N VAL A 142 -12.91 -3.98 -15.83
CA VAL A 142 -11.57 -4.02 -15.23
C VAL A 142 -11.62 -4.65 -13.83
N PRO A 143 -10.56 -5.33 -13.37
CA PRO A 143 -10.50 -5.82 -12.00
C PRO A 143 -10.59 -4.64 -11.01
N LEU A 144 -11.60 -4.64 -10.17
CA LEU A 144 -11.77 -3.70 -9.06
C LEU A 144 -11.16 -4.32 -7.81
N THR A 145 -10.20 -3.66 -7.19
CA THR A 145 -9.29 -4.28 -6.21
C THR A 145 -9.49 -3.81 -4.78
N LYS A 146 -9.99 -2.58 -4.59
CA LYS A 146 -10.25 -1.97 -3.28
C LYS A 146 -11.39 -0.96 -3.40
N LEU A 147 -12.27 -0.90 -2.39
CA LEU A 147 -13.23 0.19 -2.20
C LEU A 147 -12.73 1.09 -1.07
N SER A 148 -12.81 2.40 -1.28
CA SER A 148 -12.59 3.41 -0.23
C SER A 148 -13.83 4.31 -0.12
N ILE A 149 -14.41 4.40 1.08
CA ILE A 149 -15.54 5.29 1.41
C ILE A 149 -15.02 6.40 2.32
N VAL A 150 -15.41 7.65 2.06
CA VAL A 150 -15.03 8.76 2.94
C VAL A 150 -16.02 8.89 4.10
N TYR A 151 -15.49 9.04 5.30
CA TYR A 151 -16.22 9.39 6.51
C TYR A 151 -15.62 10.69 7.05
N ARG A 152 -16.29 11.82 6.81
CA ARG A 152 -15.75 13.16 7.11
C ARG A 152 -15.64 13.44 8.61
N ASP A 153 -16.33 12.67 9.44
CA ASP A 153 -16.29 12.68 10.91
C ASP A 153 -15.24 11.69 11.48
N GLY A 154 -14.54 10.99 10.61
CA GLY A 154 -13.50 10.02 10.93
C GLY A 154 -14.00 8.57 10.88
N PRO A 155 -13.25 7.68 10.20
CA PRO A 155 -13.66 6.29 9.99
C PRO A 155 -13.71 5.47 11.29
N ASP A 156 -12.93 5.82 12.31
CA ASP A 156 -12.89 5.10 13.59
C ASP A 156 -14.23 5.08 14.31
N ALA A 157 -15.04 6.16 14.19
CA ALA A 157 -16.36 6.25 14.78
C ALA A 157 -17.32 5.19 14.23
N HIS A 158 -17.08 4.70 13.03
CA HIS A 158 -17.94 3.77 12.29
C HIS A 158 -17.49 2.31 12.34
N LEU A 159 -16.34 1.99 12.96
CA LEU A 159 -15.80 0.62 13.04
C LEU A 159 -16.75 -0.40 13.69
N GLN A 160 -17.68 0.06 14.52
CA GLN A 160 -18.65 -0.79 15.23
C GLN A 160 -20.05 -0.76 14.60
N ASP A 161 -20.24 -0.06 13.47
CA ASP A 161 -21.50 -0.02 12.76
C ASP A 161 -21.93 -1.44 12.37
N GLU A 162 -23.17 -1.82 12.70
CA GLU A 162 -23.67 -3.17 12.47
C GLU A 162 -23.70 -3.53 10.98
N ASP A 163 -23.94 -2.56 10.12
CA ASP A 163 -23.99 -2.74 8.66
C ASP A 163 -22.60 -3.00 8.04
N LEU A 164 -21.51 -2.60 8.70
CA LEU A 164 -20.15 -2.98 8.31
C LEU A 164 -19.80 -4.41 8.71
N ASN A 165 -20.42 -4.93 9.78
CA ASN A 165 -20.06 -6.26 10.28
C ASN A 165 -20.37 -7.39 9.27
N VAL A 166 -21.41 -7.22 8.44
CA VAL A 166 -21.77 -8.20 7.40
C VAL A 166 -20.71 -8.34 6.31
N PHE A 167 -19.84 -7.34 6.17
CA PHE A 167 -18.74 -7.37 5.19
C PHE A 167 -17.46 -7.99 5.75
N LYS A 168 -17.27 -8.00 7.07
CA LYS A 168 -16.05 -8.51 7.73
C LYS A 168 -15.85 -10.03 7.57
N GLU A 169 -16.84 -10.76 7.07
CA GLU A 169 -16.70 -12.18 6.72
C GLU A 169 -15.88 -12.35 5.43
N SER A 170 -16.15 -11.53 4.39
CA SER A 170 -15.53 -11.62 3.06
C SER A 170 -14.43 -10.58 2.83
N PHE A 171 -14.47 -9.46 3.57
CA PHE A 171 -13.56 -8.33 3.39
C PHE A 171 -12.78 -8.01 4.66
N SER A 172 -11.58 -7.48 4.49
CA SER A 172 -10.88 -6.71 5.50
C SER A 172 -11.40 -5.28 5.43
N VAL A 173 -12.02 -4.79 6.50
CA VAL A 173 -12.58 -3.43 6.60
C VAL A 173 -11.78 -2.69 7.67
N ALA A 174 -11.08 -1.64 7.28
CA ALA A 174 -10.19 -0.91 8.18
C ALA A 174 -10.12 0.59 7.85
N PRO A 175 -9.89 1.45 8.86
CA PRO A 175 -9.57 2.85 8.65
C PRO A 175 -8.30 3.01 7.81
N ALA A 176 -8.28 4.04 6.95
CA ALA A 176 -7.13 4.43 6.15
C ALA A 176 -6.99 5.96 6.17
N GLY A 177 -5.88 6.43 6.72
CA GLY A 177 -5.68 7.86 6.96
C GLY A 177 -6.75 8.46 7.88
N LEU A 178 -7.07 9.73 7.67
CA LEU A 178 -7.96 10.48 8.58
C LEU A 178 -9.45 10.32 8.28
N VAL A 179 -9.82 9.98 7.05
CA VAL A 179 -11.22 10.06 6.58
C VAL A 179 -11.70 8.85 5.79
N PHE A 180 -10.83 7.89 5.46
CA PHE A 180 -11.22 6.76 4.62
C PHE A 180 -11.49 5.49 5.44
N MET A 181 -12.50 4.73 5.00
CA MET A 181 -12.70 3.33 5.36
C MET A 181 -12.43 2.49 4.12
N ASP A 182 -11.40 1.66 4.18
CA ASP A 182 -10.99 0.79 3.09
C ASP A 182 -11.58 -0.60 3.25
N PHE A 183 -12.09 -1.13 2.13
CA PHE A 183 -12.51 -2.52 1.98
C PHE A 183 -11.55 -3.20 1.03
N ASN A 184 -10.82 -4.18 1.53
CA ASN A 184 -9.93 -5.03 0.75
C ASN A 184 -10.44 -6.46 0.78
N ARG A 185 -10.06 -7.28 -0.20
CA ARG A 185 -10.33 -8.72 -0.14
C ARG A 185 -9.70 -9.34 1.11
N LYS A 186 -10.44 -10.18 1.82
CA LYS A 186 -9.93 -10.89 3.00
C LYS A 186 -8.74 -11.77 2.63
N ASN A 187 -7.74 -11.80 3.50
CA ASN A 187 -6.46 -12.51 3.32
C ASN A 187 -5.60 -12.00 2.15
N VAL A 188 -5.89 -10.80 1.66
CA VAL A 188 -5.01 -10.05 0.77
C VAL A 188 -4.47 -8.86 1.55
N ASP A 189 -3.18 -8.89 1.84
CA ASP A 189 -2.46 -7.90 2.61
C ASP A 189 -1.02 -7.76 2.09
N LYS A 190 -0.25 -6.84 2.66
CA LYS A 190 1.15 -6.63 2.25
C LYS A 190 1.99 -7.90 2.42
N GLY A 191 1.73 -8.70 3.46
CA GLY A 191 2.47 -9.93 3.73
C GLY A 191 2.21 -11.02 2.70
N SER A 192 0.94 -11.25 2.33
CA SER A 192 0.58 -12.24 1.30
C SER A 192 1.19 -11.89 -0.07
N ALA A 193 1.24 -10.59 -0.42
CA ALA A 193 1.86 -10.14 -1.65
C ALA A 193 3.40 -10.28 -1.62
N VAL A 194 4.05 -9.97 -0.48
CA VAL A 194 5.49 -10.19 -0.29
C VAL A 194 5.83 -11.68 -0.38
N ALA A 195 5.04 -12.55 0.23
CA ALA A 195 5.26 -13.99 0.16
C ALA A 195 5.17 -14.52 -1.28
N GLU A 196 4.23 -14.01 -2.09
CA GLU A 196 4.13 -14.39 -3.50
C GLU A 196 5.30 -13.83 -4.35
N LEU A 197 5.79 -12.62 -4.04
CA LEU A 197 7.02 -12.09 -4.66
C LEU A 197 8.23 -12.95 -4.30
N CYS A 198 8.41 -13.32 -3.04
CA CYS A 198 9.49 -14.21 -2.59
C CYS A 198 9.48 -15.55 -3.33
N LYS A 199 8.30 -16.14 -3.46
CA LYS A 199 8.10 -17.39 -4.21
C LYS A 199 8.41 -17.22 -5.70
N THR A 200 7.91 -16.16 -6.32
CA THR A 200 8.11 -15.86 -7.75
C THR A 200 9.58 -15.69 -8.10
N TYR A 201 10.35 -15.03 -7.22
CA TYR A 201 11.77 -14.75 -7.44
C TYR A 201 12.73 -15.72 -6.77
N GLY A 202 12.24 -16.74 -6.07
CA GLY A 202 13.07 -17.72 -5.37
C GLY A 202 13.91 -17.08 -4.26
N ILE A 203 13.32 -16.15 -3.48
CA ILE A 203 14.00 -15.41 -2.41
C ILE A 203 13.66 -16.07 -1.07
N GLY A 204 14.71 -16.50 -0.33
CA GLY A 204 14.59 -17.06 1.03
C GLY A 204 14.36 -16.00 2.10
N GLN A 205 13.92 -16.44 3.30
CA GLN A 205 13.59 -15.53 4.43
C GLN A 205 14.78 -14.67 4.89
N GLU A 206 15.99 -15.16 4.76
CA GLU A 206 17.23 -14.45 5.09
C GLU A 206 17.75 -13.54 3.97
N GLU A 207 17.13 -13.57 2.79
CA GLU A 207 17.58 -12.85 1.61
C GLU A 207 16.80 -11.57 1.32
N TYR A 208 15.84 -11.22 2.17
CA TYR A 208 15.12 -9.95 2.06
C TYR A 208 15.04 -9.20 3.38
N MET A 209 14.94 -7.88 3.30
CA MET A 209 14.71 -6.98 4.42
C MET A 209 13.35 -6.30 4.26
N VAL A 210 12.64 -6.10 5.39
CA VAL A 210 11.31 -5.47 5.39
C VAL A 210 11.28 -4.33 6.40
N PHE A 211 10.70 -3.20 5.98
CA PHE A 211 10.51 -2.00 6.79
C PHE A 211 9.05 -1.59 6.84
N GLY A 212 8.55 -1.23 8.03
CA GLY A 212 7.18 -0.75 8.21
C GLY A 212 7.02 -0.05 9.55
N ASP A 213 5.89 0.62 9.77
CA ASP A 213 5.65 1.37 11.02
C ASP A 213 4.24 1.17 11.60
N ALA A 214 3.27 0.67 10.80
CA ALA A 214 1.88 0.54 11.18
C ALA A 214 1.37 -0.92 11.18
N MET A 215 0.20 -1.16 11.76
CA MET A 215 -0.35 -2.51 11.93
C MET A 215 -0.67 -3.22 10.61
N ASN A 216 -0.91 -2.50 9.51
CA ASN A 216 -1.06 -3.10 8.18
C ASN A 216 0.24 -3.65 7.60
N ASP A 217 1.40 -3.34 8.24
CA ASP A 217 2.72 -3.89 7.89
C ASP A 217 3.03 -5.19 8.63
N LEU A 218 2.35 -5.46 9.75
CA LEU A 218 2.58 -6.65 10.56
C LEU A 218 2.63 -7.95 9.73
N PRO A 219 1.72 -8.19 8.76
CA PRO A 219 1.77 -9.40 7.96
C PRO A 219 3.04 -9.57 7.12
N MET A 220 3.70 -8.48 6.70
CA MET A 220 4.97 -8.58 5.96
C MET A 220 6.19 -8.57 6.88
N LEU A 221 6.11 -7.97 8.07
CA LEU A 221 7.20 -7.88 9.04
C LEU A 221 7.38 -9.17 9.83
N ALA A 222 6.30 -9.73 10.37
CA ALA A 222 6.34 -10.87 11.29
C ALA A 222 7.02 -12.13 10.72
N PRO A 223 6.85 -12.51 9.43
CA PRO A 223 7.52 -13.69 8.86
C PRO A 223 8.96 -13.44 8.41
N ALA A 224 9.41 -12.17 8.33
CA ALA A 224 10.72 -11.82 7.80
C ALA A 224 11.81 -11.89 8.88
N MET A 225 12.93 -12.56 8.59
CA MET A 225 14.06 -12.65 9.52
C MET A 225 14.77 -11.29 9.70
N ASN A 226 14.78 -10.44 8.66
CA ASN A 226 15.36 -9.10 8.69
C ASN A 226 14.26 -8.04 8.68
N SER A 227 13.39 -8.08 9.70
CA SER A 227 12.28 -7.12 9.85
C SER A 227 12.67 -5.94 10.72
N TRP A 228 12.25 -4.75 10.30
CA TRP A 228 12.52 -3.48 10.93
C TRP A 228 11.25 -2.68 11.10
N CYS A 229 10.95 -2.23 12.33
CA CYS A 229 9.83 -1.31 12.55
C CYS A 229 10.29 0.03 13.13
N SER A 230 9.44 1.05 12.99
CA SER A 230 9.72 2.38 13.51
C SER A 230 9.78 2.37 15.05
N VAL A 231 10.68 3.17 15.63
CA VAL A 231 10.66 3.44 17.08
C VAL A 231 9.33 4.03 17.55
N ARG A 232 8.55 4.63 16.63
CA ARG A 232 7.22 5.20 16.90
C ARG A 232 6.10 4.17 16.82
N SER A 233 6.36 2.97 16.31
CA SER A 233 5.36 1.90 16.18
C SER A 233 4.78 1.50 17.54
N VAL A 234 3.59 0.93 17.51
CA VAL A 234 2.97 0.34 18.71
C VAL A 234 3.76 -0.86 19.22
N ASP A 235 3.65 -1.16 20.52
CA ASP A 235 4.45 -2.21 21.14
C ASP A 235 4.26 -3.58 20.49
N ALA A 236 3.04 -3.93 20.11
CA ALA A 236 2.75 -5.18 19.40
C ALA A 236 3.56 -5.35 18.09
N LEU A 237 3.82 -4.25 17.37
CA LEU A 237 4.63 -4.29 16.15
C LEU A 237 6.11 -4.44 16.50
N LYS A 238 6.59 -3.73 17.54
CA LYS A 238 7.99 -3.82 18.01
C LYS A 238 8.33 -5.22 18.50
N GLU A 239 7.39 -5.89 19.19
CA GLU A 239 7.57 -7.27 19.64
C GLU A 239 7.66 -8.28 18.50
N ALA A 240 7.04 -7.98 17.35
CA ALA A 240 7.03 -8.84 16.18
C ALA A 240 8.25 -8.64 15.26
N CYS A 241 9.03 -7.56 15.43
CA CYS A 241 10.16 -7.21 14.58
C CYS A 241 11.50 -7.57 15.19
N ALA A 242 12.49 -7.88 14.33
CA ALA A 242 13.85 -8.16 14.78
C ALA A 242 14.60 -6.89 15.22
N HIS A 243 14.30 -5.75 14.60
CA HIS A 243 15.01 -4.48 14.77
C HIS A 243 14.07 -3.28 14.77
N VAL A 244 14.58 -2.14 15.23
CA VAL A 244 13.89 -0.85 15.17
C VAL A 244 14.74 0.19 14.41
N PHE A 245 14.07 1.12 13.70
CA PHE A 245 14.72 2.23 13.02
C PHE A 245 14.22 3.59 13.56
N ALA A 246 15.06 4.63 13.42
CA ALA A 246 14.73 6.00 13.74
C ALA A 246 13.71 6.56 12.73
N PRO A 247 12.92 7.59 13.08
CA PRO A 247 11.90 8.15 12.19
C PRO A 247 12.47 8.62 10.83
N PRO A 248 11.65 8.67 9.78
CA PRO A 248 12.11 9.07 8.44
C PRO A 248 12.72 10.46 8.39
N GLU A 249 12.27 11.40 9.23
CA GLU A 249 12.86 12.77 9.36
C GLU A 249 14.32 12.72 9.83
N GLU A 250 14.71 11.67 10.53
CA GLU A 250 16.08 11.40 10.96
C GLU A 250 16.85 10.51 9.96
N GLY A 251 16.20 10.11 8.86
CA GLY A 251 16.74 9.26 7.82
C GLY A 251 16.93 7.80 8.29
N GLY A 252 16.01 7.28 9.11
CA GLY A 252 16.14 5.95 9.71
C GLY A 252 16.36 4.84 8.69
N VAL A 253 15.38 4.59 7.81
CA VAL A 253 15.50 3.56 6.76
C VAL A 253 16.62 3.89 5.78
N ARG A 254 16.72 5.16 5.33
CA ARG A 254 17.77 5.59 4.40
C ARG A 254 19.17 5.21 4.86
N LYS A 255 19.53 5.51 6.13
CA LYS A 255 20.86 5.19 6.67
C LYS A 255 21.16 3.69 6.72
N ILE A 256 20.14 2.86 6.99
CA ILE A 256 20.28 1.40 6.98
C ILE A 256 20.54 0.92 5.55
N LEU A 257 19.82 1.46 4.57
CA LEU A 257 20.01 1.13 3.16
C LEU A 257 21.35 1.61 2.61
N GLU A 258 21.85 2.77 3.06
CA GLU A 258 23.21 3.26 2.74
C GLU A 258 24.28 2.30 3.25
N ALA A 259 24.18 1.90 4.53
CA ALA A 259 25.13 0.95 5.11
C ALA A 259 25.11 -0.41 4.36
N LEU A 260 23.91 -0.91 4.02
CA LEU A 260 23.80 -2.14 3.22
C LEU A 260 24.45 -1.98 1.84
N ALA A 261 24.22 -0.86 1.15
CA ALA A 261 24.81 -0.62 -0.16
C ALA A 261 26.34 -0.49 -0.10
N ASP A 262 26.90 0.05 0.98
CA ASP A 262 28.34 0.15 1.23
C ASP A 262 28.97 -1.23 1.50
N GLU A 263 28.28 -2.12 2.22
CA GLU A 263 28.73 -3.50 2.49
C GLU A 263 28.72 -4.40 1.24
N MET A 264 27.89 -4.05 0.24
CA MET A 264 27.74 -4.83 -1.00
C MET A 264 28.69 -4.40 -2.12
N GLN A 265 29.40 -3.29 -1.98
CA GLN A 265 30.42 -2.79 -2.93
C GLN A 265 31.75 -3.46 -2.71
#